data_59595fa334ae122b77a807e4ea92793c
#
_entry.id   59595fa334ae122b77a807e4ea92793c
#
_cell.length_a   1.000
_cell.length_b   1.000
_cell.length_c   1.000
_cell.angle_alpha   90.00
_cell.angle_beta   90.00
_cell.angle_gamma   90.00
#
_symmetry.space_group_name_H-M   'P 1'
#
loop_
_entity.id
_entity.type
_entity.pdbx_description
1 polymer ?
#
loop_
_entity_poly.entity_id
_entity_poly.type
_entity_poly.pdbx_seq_one_letter_code
_entity_poly.pdbx_strand_id
1 'polypeptide(L)'
;PPPLDNNADTIWYIQMKRNYAEIHLTNGAVFTSRITMEELEQHLGDDFIKVHRSCLVAVRAIHSVENTIVLNSGEQLEYVVRQKKRILEQLQTQQKRLILTMQDDTAPANAEEYHEHYKSFDAMPFAFTDIEMVFDEERRAVDWIFRYANPALAKLEKLPLESLIDHSFGSLFANMDAKWLRSYERAVLYGEMLEIFDYSPEVDTYLKVTCFPTFAGHCGCILFNVQDFAEAHTLTDSEKAMIMYLGISLGRNR
;
A
#
# COMPACT_ATOMS: atom_id res chain seq x y z
N PRO A 1 28.65 -12.79 -15.15
CA PRO A 1 27.31 -12.21 -15.00
C PRO A 1 26.69 -12.78 -13.72
N PRO A 2 26.06 -11.96 -12.86
CA PRO A 2 25.34 -12.52 -11.73
C PRO A 2 24.20 -13.41 -12.28
N PRO A 3 23.94 -14.58 -11.70
CA PRO A 3 22.81 -15.39 -12.12
C PRO A 3 21.53 -14.60 -11.85
N LEU A 4 20.69 -14.40 -12.87
CA LEU A 4 19.41 -13.69 -12.80
C LEU A 4 18.47 -14.33 -11.78
N ASP A 5 18.59 -15.63 -11.58
CA ASP A 5 17.72 -16.44 -10.70
C ASP A 5 17.80 -16.08 -9.20
N ASN A 6 18.91 -15.48 -8.75
CA ASN A 6 19.07 -15.14 -7.31
C ASN A 6 18.78 -13.67 -6.98
N ASN A 7 18.43 -12.82 -7.97
CA ASN A 7 18.27 -11.39 -7.78
C ASN A 7 17.04 -10.79 -8.49
N ALA A 8 16.11 -11.61 -8.95
CA ALA A 8 14.88 -11.11 -9.62
C ALA A 8 14.14 -10.08 -8.76
N ASP A 9 14.14 -10.27 -7.43
CA ASP A 9 13.52 -9.36 -6.47
C ASP A 9 14.18 -7.98 -6.36
N THR A 10 15.37 -7.82 -6.90
CA THR A 10 16.07 -6.53 -6.91
C THR A 10 15.95 -5.77 -8.21
N ILE A 11 15.27 -6.34 -9.22
CA ILE A 11 15.14 -5.72 -10.54
C ILE A 11 13.84 -4.90 -10.61
N TRP A 12 13.94 -3.63 -10.99
CA TRP A 12 12.79 -2.77 -11.28
C TRP A 12 12.25 -3.01 -12.67
N TYR A 13 13.12 -2.89 -13.68
CA TYR A 13 12.78 -3.12 -15.08
C TYR A 13 14.03 -3.44 -15.91
N ILE A 14 13.80 -3.96 -17.10
CA ILE A 14 14.85 -4.31 -18.06
C ILE A 14 14.54 -3.66 -19.39
N GLN A 15 15.51 -2.90 -19.92
CA GLN A 15 15.41 -2.23 -21.21
C GLN A 15 16.37 -2.86 -22.19
N MET A 16 15.86 -3.39 -23.31
CA MET A 16 16.70 -3.88 -24.41
C MET A 16 17.29 -2.72 -25.22
N LYS A 17 18.61 -2.77 -25.42
CA LYS A 17 19.40 -1.82 -26.23
C LYS A 17 20.16 -2.59 -27.29
N ARG A 18 19.61 -2.67 -28.50
CA ARG A 18 20.21 -3.41 -29.64
C ARG A 18 20.55 -4.87 -29.24
N ASN A 19 21.79 -5.15 -28.84
CA ASN A 19 22.32 -6.49 -28.61
C ASN A 19 22.57 -6.81 -27.10
N TYR A 20 22.09 -5.97 -26.20
CA TYR A 20 22.24 -6.19 -24.76
C TYR A 20 21.02 -5.68 -23.99
N ALA A 21 20.82 -6.20 -22.81
CA ALA A 21 19.82 -5.74 -21.85
C ALA A 21 20.46 -4.83 -20.81
N GLU A 22 19.87 -3.69 -20.55
CA GLU A 22 20.12 -2.85 -19.36
C GLU A 22 19.16 -3.27 -18.27
N ILE A 23 19.71 -3.77 -17.16
CA ILE A 23 18.96 -4.27 -16.00
C ILE A 23 19.05 -3.21 -14.92
N HIS A 24 17.92 -2.59 -14.60
CA HIS A 24 17.79 -1.51 -13.62
C HIS A 24 17.36 -2.10 -12.27
N LEU A 25 18.17 -1.86 -11.24
CA LEU A 25 17.94 -2.40 -9.90
C LEU A 25 17.28 -1.41 -8.95
N THR A 26 16.68 -1.94 -7.89
CA THR A 26 16.01 -1.16 -6.83
C THR A 26 16.94 -0.19 -6.10
N ASN A 27 18.25 -0.46 -6.06
CA ASN A 27 19.27 0.39 -5.45
C ASN A 27 19.83 1.47 -6.41
N GLY A 28 19.25 1.60 -7.61
CA GLY A 28 19.69 2.55 -8.65
C GLY A 28 20.87 2.07 -9.50
N ALA A 29 21.43 0.89 -9.25
CA ALA A 29 22.48 0.33 -10.10
C ALA A 29 21.91 -0.17 -11.43
N VAL A 30 22.71 -0.07 -12.49
CA VAL A 30 22.35 -0.56 -13.83
C VAL A 30 23.44 -1.53 -14.29
N PHE A 31 23.01 -2.73 -14.65
CA PHE A 31 23.89 -3.76 -15.23
C PHE A 31 23.56 -4.00 -16.68
N THR A 32 24.56 -4.38 -17.46
CA THR A 32 24.36 -4.78 -18.84
C THR A 32 24.68 -6.27 -19.02
N SER A 33 23.84 -6.97 -19.78
CA SER A 33 24.02 -8.38 -20.11
C SER A 33 23.69 -8.64 -21.57
N ARG A 34 24.41 -9.57 -22.18
CA ARG A 34 24.05 -10.11 -23.50
C ARG A 34 23.07 -11.25 -23.33
N ILE A 35 21.81 -10.90 -23.33
CA ILE A 35 20.68 -11.81 -23.19
C ILE A 35 19.55 -11.32 -24.11
N THR A 36 18.79 -12.21 -24.66
CA THR A 36 17.65 -11.88 -25.52
C THR A 36 16.40 -11.63 -24.69
N MET A 37 15.41 -10.93 -25.28
CA MET A 37 14.11 -10.73 -24.66
C MET A 37 13.41 -12.06 -24.35
N GLU A 38 13.52 -13.03 -25.25
CA GLU A 38 12.90 -14.34 -25.11
C GLU A 38 13.50 -15.14 -23.94
N GLU A 39 14.82 -15.13 -23.80
CA GLU A 39 15.50 -15.73 -22.64
C GLU A 39 15.11 -15.05 -21.34
N LEU A 40 14.97 -13.72 -21.33
CA LEU A 40 14.51 -12.97 -20.15
C LEU A 40 13.07 -13.36 -19.78
N GLU A 41 12.15 -13.43 -20.75
CA GLU A 41 10.76 -13.82 -20.50
C GLU A 41 10.66 -15.25 -19.95
N GLN A 42 11.52 -16.15 -20.39
CA GLN A 42 11.58 -17.53 -19.89
C GLN A 42 12.12 -17.63 -18.45
N HIS A 43 13.15 -16.84 -18.11
CA HIS A 43 13.80 -16.89 -16.79
C HIS A 43 13.01 -16.13 -15.72
N LEU A 44 12.37 -15.02 -16.08
CA LEU A 44 11.71 -14.12 -15.14
C LEU A 44 10.22 -14.46 -14.94
N GLY A 45 9.64 -15.21 -15.88
CA GLY A 45 8.26 -15.72 -15.78
C GLY A 45 7.22 -14.62 -15.58
N ASP A 46 6.18 -14.96 -14.81
CA ASP A 46 5.01 -14.10 -14.59
C ASP A 46 5.25 -12.91 -13.67
N ASP A 47 6.39 -12.85 -12.98
CA ASP A 47 6.74 -11.73 -12.09
C ASP A 47 7.14 -10.47 -12.86
N PHE A 48 7.30 -10.60 -14.19
CA PHE A 48 7.60 -9.49 -15.08
C PHE A 48 6.57 -9.38 -16.21
N ILE A 49 6.22 -8.14 -16.54
CA ILE A 49 5.29 -7.82 -17.62
C ILE A 49 6.05 -7.18 -18.78
N LYS A 50 5.84 -7.71 -19.98
CA LYS A 50 6.31 -7.06 -21.21
C LYS A 50 5.39 -5.91 -21.57
N VAL A 51 5.85 -4.70 -21.34
CA VAL A 51 5.10 -3.46 -21.57
C VAL A 51 5.37 -2.84 -22.94
N HIS A 52 6.54 -3.17 -23.50
CA HIS A 52 6.97 -2.79 -24.84
C HIS A 52 7.83 -3.92 -25.44
N ARG A 53 8.00 -3.93 -26.78
CA ARG A 53 8.84 -4.94 -27.48
C ARG A 53 10.28 -5.02 -26.94
N SER A 54 10.74 -3.97 -26.27
CA SER A 54 12.09 -3.84 -25.71
C SER A 54 12.09 -3.57 -24.21
N CYS A 55 10.98 -3.72 -23.50
CA CYS A 55 10.91 -3.42 -22.07
C CYS A 55 10.09 -4.45 -21.30
N LEU A 56 10.72 -5.00 -20.26
CA LEU A 56 10.09 -5.83 -19.21
C LEU A 56 10.10 -5.05 -17.90
N VAL A 57 8.99 -5.07 -17.18
CA VAL A 57 8.85 -4.37 -15.90
C VAL A 57 8.42 -5.37 -14.83
N ALA A 58 9.07 -5.35 -13.67
CA ALA A 58 8.65 -6.15 -12.53
C ALA A 58 7.26 -5.69 -12.07
N VAL A 59 6.34 -6.63 -11.87
CA VAL A 59 4.95 -6.33 -11.46
C VAL A 59 4.93 -5.51 -10.18
N ARG A 60 5.73 -5.89 -9.19
CA ARG A 60 5.86 -5.20 -7.89
C ARG A 60 6.41 -3.78 -8.00
N ALA A 61 7.09 -3.44 -9.12
CA ALA A 61 7.64 -2.11 -9.33
C ALA A 61 6.61 -1.11 -9.85
N ILE A 62 5.48 -1.57 -10.35
CA ILE A 62 4.44 -0.73 -10.99
C ILE A 62 3.58 -0.08 -9.92
N HIS A 63 3.63 1.24 -9.85
CA HIS A 63 2.75 2.05 -9.00
C HIS A 63 1.40 2.31 -9.67
N SER A 64 1.40 2.78 -10.91
CA SER A 64 0.18 3.03 -11.69
C SER A 64 0.38 2.86 -13.19
N VAL A 65 -0.72 2.64 -13.91
CA VAL A 65 -0.75 2.54 -15.39
C VAL A 65 -1.77 3.53 -15.93
N GLU A 66 -1.27 4.68 -16.37
CA GLU A 66 -2.07 5.76 -16.94
C GLU A 66 -1.72 5.97 -18.42
N ASN A 67 -1.16 7.12 -18.77
CA ASN A 67 -0.58 7.37 -20.10
C ASN A 67 0.83 6.78 -20.22
N THR A 68 1.49 6.64 -19.08
CA THR A 68 2.77 5.94 -18.88
C THR A 68 2.62 4.93 -17.75
N ILE A 69 3.56 4.01 -17.62
CA ILE A 69 3.71 3.20 -16.41
C ILE A 69 4.56 4.00 -15.45
N VAL A 70 4.02 4.32 -14.28
CA VAL A 70 4.74 4.96 -13.20
C VAL A 70 5.25 3.88 -12.26
N LEU A 71 6.55 3.88 -11.97
CA LEU A 71 7.17 2.97 -11.02
C LEU A 71 7.11 3.53 -9.60
N ASN A 72 7.26 2.67 -8.59
CA ASN A 72 7.38 3.06 -7.19
C ASN A 72 8.57 4.01 -6.93
N SER A 73 9.58 4.02 -7.83
CA SER A 73 10.68 4.97 -7.83
C SER A 73 10.28 6.38 -8.30
N GLY A 74 9.09 6.54 -8.88
CA GLY A 74 8.64 7.75 -9.58
C GLY A 74 9.08 7.82 -11.04
N GLU A 75 9.87 6.87 -11.52
CA GLU A 75 10.28 6.78 -12.92
C GLU A 75 9.10 6.42 -13.81
N GLN A 76 9.05 7.00 -15.01
CA GLN A 76 7.98 6.78 -15.98
C GLN A 76 8.48 6.03 -17.21
N LEU A 77 7.79 4.95 -17.56
CA LEU A 77 8.11 4.12 -18.71
C LEU A 77 7.00 4.18 -19.75
N GLU A 78 7.40 4.26 -21.02
CA GLU A 78 6.45 4.17 -22.13
C GLU A 78 5.98 2.73 -22.32
N TYR A 79 4.72 2.56 -22.69
CA TYR A 79 4.16 1.27 -23.05
C TYR A 79 3.27 1.36 -24.29
N VAL A 80 2.95 0.21 -24.86
CA VAL A 80 2.07 0.16 -26.03
C VAL A 80 0.61 0.27 -25.56
N VAL A 81 -0.05 1.40 -25.84
CA VAL A 81 -1.40 1.74 -25.34
C VAL A 81 -2.43 0.62 -25.56
N ARG A 82 -2.39 -0.06 -26.72
CA ARG A 82 -3.27 -1.22 -26.99
C ARG A 82 -3.05 -2.41 -26.06
N GLN A 83 -1.94 -2.45 -25.31
CA GLN A 83 -1.66 -3.48 -24.32
C GLN A 83 -2.14 -3.11 -22.90
N LYS A 84 -2.69 -1.92 -22.71
CA LYS A 84 -3.12 -1.43 -21.39
C LYS A 84 -4.02 -2.44 -20.65
N LYS A 85 -5.03 -2.95 -21.35
CA LYS A 85 -5.96 -3.95 -20.80
C LYS A 85 -5.22 -5.22 -20.35
N ARG A 86 -4.33 -5.75 -21.17
CA ARG A 86 -3.53 -6.94 -20.85
C ARG A 86 -2.61 -6.70 -19.65
N ILE A 87 -1.96 -5.52 -19.59
CA ILE A 87 -1.09 -5.15 -18.46
C ILE A 87 -1.88 -5.10 -17.17
N LEU A 88 -3.05 -4.47 -17.18
CA LEU A 88 -3.94 -4.38 -16.01
C LEU A 88 -4.46 -5.77 -15.58
N GLU A 89 -4.84 -6.63 -16.52
CA GLU A 89 -5.26 -8.02 -16.24
C GLU A 89 -4.12 -8.83 -15.61
N GLN A 90 -2.89 -8.70 -16.10
CA GLN A 90 -1.72 -9.37 -15.52
C GLN A 90 -1.41 -8.84 -14.11
N LEU A 91 -1.47 -7.50 -13.89
CA LEU A 91 -1.34 -6.90 -12.58
C LEU A 91 -2.37 -7.45 -11.59
N GLN A 92 -3.64 -7.49 -11.99
CA GLN A 92 -4.71 -8.05 -11.15
C GLN A 92 -4.50 -9.54 -10.84
N THR A 93 -4.01 -10.31 -11.81
CA THR A 93 -3.73 -11.74 -11.61
C THR A 93 -2.60 -11.95 -10.62
N GLN A 94 -1.53 -11.17 -10.71
CA GLN A 94 -0.40 -11.23 -9.79
C GLN A 94 -0.79 -10.73 -8.39
N GLN A 95 -1.57 -9.66 -8.30
CA GLN A 95 -2.10 -9.17 -7.03
C GLN A 95 -2.98 -10.23 -6.36
N LYS A 96 -3.85 -10.91 -7.12
CA LYS A 96 -4.64 -12.04 -6.60
C LYS A 96 -3.75 -13.19 -6.11
N ARG A 97 -2.66 -13.49 -6.82
CA ARG A 97 -1.71 -14.54 -6.43
C ARG A 97 -0.98 -14.19 -5.13
N LEU A 98 -0.53 -12.93 -4.99
CA LEU A 98 0.05 -12.43 -3.74
C LEU A 98 -0.95 -12.52 -2.58
N ILE A 99 -2.21 -12.12 -2.80
CA ILE A 99 -3.29 -12.25 -1.83
C ILE A 99 -3.51 -13.72 -1.43
N LEU A 100 -3.52 -14.65 -2.39
CA LEU A 100 -3.64 -16.08 -2.11
C LEU A 100 -2.45 -16.63 -1.31
N THR A 101 -1.24 -16.11 -1.55
CA THR A 101 -0.04 -16.48 -0.78
C THR A 101 -0.10 -15.90 0.64
N MET A 102 -0.67 -14.70 0.82
CA MET A 102 -0.90 -14.10 2.15
C MET A 102 -2.07 -14.76 2.89
N GLN A 103 -2.99 -15.43 2.18
CA GLN A 103 -4.11 -16.19 2.77
C GLN A 103 -3.67 -17.44 3.56
N ASP A 104 -2.42 -17.87 3.43
CA ASP A 104 -1.86 -18.96 4.25
C ASP A 104 -1.38 -18.48 5.63
N ASP A 105 -1.25 -17.16 5.85
CA ASP A 105 -0.97 -16.59 7.17
C ASP A 105 -2.27 -16.51 7.97
N THR A 106 -2.45 -17.45 8.86
CA THR A 106 -3.60 -17.50 9.75
C THR A 106 -3.58 -16.30 10.69
N ALA A 107 -4.63 -15.48 10.63
CA ALA A 107 -4.80 -14.38 11.57
C ALA A 107 -4.85 -14.92 13.01
N PRO A 108 -4.38 -14.16 14.02
CA PRO A 108 -4.56 -14.49 15.42
C PRO A 108 -6.02 -14.78 15.76
N ALA A 109 -6.29 -15.74 16.65
CA ALA A 109 -7.63 -16.24 16.87
C ALA A 109 -8.46 -15.36 17.82
N ASN A 110 -7.80 -14.51 18.61
CA ASN A 110 -8.44 -13.69 19.65
C ASN A 110 -7.62 -12.44 19.97
N ALA A 111 -8.20 -11.50 20.73
CA ALA A 111 -7.59 -10.23 21.06
C ALA A 111 -6.23 -10.37 21.79
N GLU A 112 -6.04 -11.38 22.63
CA GLU A 112 -4.79 -11.60 23.36
C GLU A 112 -3.66 -12.00 22.38
N GLU A 113 -3.95 -12.88 21.42
CA GLU A 113 -2.98 -13.26 20.38
C GLU A 113 -2.67 -12.09 19.43
N TYR A 114 -3.65 -11.26 19.07
CA TYR A 114 -3.41 -10.02 18.32
C TYR A 114 -2.50 -9.08 19.11
N HIS A 115 -2.76 -8.89 20.39
CA HIS A 115 -1.93 -8.04 21.24
C HIS A 115 -0.48 -8.58 21.33
N GLU A 116 -0.30 -9.88 21.54
CA GLU A 116 1.05 -10.50 21.58
C GLU A 116 1.79 -10.32 20.24
N HIS A 117 1.08 -10.45 19.12
CA HIS A 117 1.63 -10.26 17.77
C HIS A 117 2.12 -8.83 17.54
N TYR A 118 1.33 -7.85 17.97
CA TYR A 118 1.57 -6.42 17.72
C TYR A 118 2.11 -5.64 18.91
N LYS A 119 2.45 -6.27 20.02
CA LYS A 119 2.87 -5.58 21.27
C LYS A 119 4.01 -4.58 21.13
N SER A 120 4.86 -4.76 20.10
CA SER A 120 5.93 -3.79 19.78
C SER A 120 5.39 -2.41 19.36
N PHE A 121 4.14 -2.35 18.90
CA PHE A 121 3.48 -1.11 18.52
C PHE A 121 2.87 -0.35 19.73
N ASP A 122 2.76 -0.96 20.90
CA ASP A 122 2.18 -0.30 22.10
C ASP A 122 2.97 0.95 22.52
N ALA A 123 4.30 0.91 22.36
CA ALA A 123 5.17 2.03 22.71
C ALA A 123 5.36 3.06 21.58
N MET A 124 4.72 2.86 20.43
CA MET A 124 4.91 3.76 19.28
C MET A 124 4.11 5.07 19.46
N PRO A 125 4.71 6.22 19.06
CA PRO A 125 4.05 7.52 19.19
C PRO A 125 2.97 7.79 18.14
N PHE A 126 2.84 6.94 17.14
CA PHE A 126 1.82 7.03 16.09
C PHE A 126 0.70 6.00 16.31
N ALA A 127 -0.49 6.34 15.88
CA ALA A 127 -1.64 5.43 15.96
C ALA A 127 -1.46 4.26 14.96
N PHE A 128 -1.67 3.04 15.46
CA PHE A 128 -1.65 1.82 14.66
C PHE A 128 -2.83 0.92 15.03
N THR A 129 -3.44 0.33 14.00
CA THR A 129 -4.49 -0.68 14.15
C THR A 129 -4.37 -1.75 13.09
N ASP A 130 -4.74 -2.98 13.43
CA ASP A 130 -5.11 -4.02 12.47
C ASP A 130 -6.63 -4.15 12.47
N ILE A 131 -7.22 -4.08 11.29
CA ILE A 131 -8.67 -4.15 11.08
C ILE A 131 -9.02 -5.33 10.18
N GLU A 132 -10.07 -6.06 10.55
CA GLU A 132 -10.68 -7.08 9.71
C GLU A 132 -11.83 -6.48 8.93
N MET A 133 -11.80 -6.61 7.60
CA MET A 133 -12.83 -6.07 6.71
C MET A 133 -14.08 -6.92 6.71
N VAL A 134 -15.23 -6.29 6.78
CA VAL A 134 -16.55 -6.92 6.65
C VAL A 134 -17.07 -6.70 5.24
N PHE A 135 -17.40 -7.79 4.54
CA PHE A 135 -17.89 -7.77 3.16
C PHE A 135 -19.36 -8.22 3.09
N ASP A 136 -20.10 -7.62 2.17
CA ASP A 136 -21.44 -8.08 1.80
C ASP A 136 -21.40 -9.32 0.87
N GLU A 137 -22.59 -9.83 0.49
CA GLU A 137 -22.73 -10.99 -0.41
C GLU A 137 -22.13 -10.73 -1.81
N GLU A 138 -22.01 -9.47 -2.23
CA GLU A 138 -21.43 -9.05 -3.51
C GLU A 138 -19.91 -8.76 -3.39
N ARG A 139 -19.31 -9.09 -2.23
CA ARG A 139 -17.87 -8.88 -1.92
C ARG A 139 -17.46 -7.41 -1.94
N ARG A 140 -18.35 -6.51 -1.56
CA ARG A 140 -18.02 -5.10 -1.33
C ARG A 140 -17.83 -4.88 0.16
N ALA A 141 -16.80 -4.14 0.54
CA ALA A 141 -16.59 -3.79 1.94
C ALA A 141 -17.72 -2.89 2.43
N VAL A 142 -18.29 -3.23 3.58
CA VAL A 142 -19.40 -2.50 4.21
C VAL A 142 -19.07 -1.99 5.60
N ASP A 143 -18.07 -2.58 6.28
CA ASP A 143 -17.60 -2.18 7.60
C ASP A 143 -16.21 -2.76 7.86
N TRP A 144 -15.64 -2.51 9.01
CA TRP A 144 -14.46 -3.20 9.53
C TRP A 144 -14.54 -3.36 11.04
N ILE A 145 -13.83 -4.35 11.57
CA ILE A 145 -13.71 -4.65 13.00
C ILE A 145 -12.29 -4.35 13.44
N PHE A 146 -12.11 -3.64 14.55
CA PHE A 146 -10.81 -3.41 15.15
C PHE A 146 -10.31 -4.69 15.84
N ARG A 147 -9.30 -5.34 15.30
CA ARG A 147 -8.71 -6.56 15.89
C ARG A 147 -7.55 -6.26 16.81
N TYR A 148 -6.78 -5.22 16.48
CA TYR A 148 -5.76 -4.64 17.35
C TYR A 148 -5.78 -3.13 17.24
N ALA A 149 -5.48 -2.47 18.34
CA ALA A 149 -5.25 -1.04 18.40
C ALA A 149 -4.19 -0.73 19.47
N ASN A 150 -3.28 0.19 19.18
CA ASN A 150 -2.31 0.63 20.18
C ASN A 150 -2.84 1.82 21.01
N PRO A 151 -2.20 2.16 22.15
CA PRO A 151 -2.62 3.28 22.99
C PRO A 151 -2.68 4.63 22.26
N ALA A 152 -1.85 4.83 21.23
CA ALA A 152 -1.88 6.06 20.45
C ALA A 152 -3.16 6.17 19.60
N LEU A 153 -3.70 5.05 19.08
CA LEU A 153 -5.00 5.04 18.39
C LEU A 153 -6.13 5.36 19.39
N ALA A 154 -6.15 4.73 20.56
CA ALA A 154 -7.16 5.00 21.58
C ALA A 154 -7.22 6.49 21.96
N LYS A 155 -6.04 7.13 22.05
CA LYS A 155 -5.93 8.58 22.26
C LYS A 155 -6.46 9.39 21.07
N LEU A 156 -6.16 8.99 19.84
CA LEU A 156 -6.61 9.65 18.62
C LEU A 156 -8.13 9.59 18.49
N GLU A 157 -8.72 8.40 18.67
CA GLU A 157 -10.16 8.15 18.58
C GLU A 157 -10.93 8.62 19.82
N LYS A 158 -10.22 9.01 20.88
CA LYS A 158 -10.80 9.44 22.17
C LYS A 158 -11.71 8.36 22.81
N LEU A 159 -11.37 7.10 22.57
CA LEU A 159 -12.06 5.93 23.09
C LEU A 159 -11.05 5.01 23.81
N PRO A 160 -11.46 4.33 24.91
CA PRO A 160 -10.61 3.34 25.54
C PRO A 160 -10.42 2.11 24.65
N LEU A 161 -9.27 1.43 24.77
CA LEU A 161 -8.94 0.25 23.96
C LEU A 161 -10.00 -0.84 24.02
N GLU A 162 -10.57 -1.06 25.20
CA GLU A 162 -11.61 -2.07 25.45
C GLU A 162 -12.90 -1.79 24.65
N SER A 163 -13.12 -0.53 24.28
CA SER A 163 -14.26 -0.12 23.47
C SER A 163 -13.99 -0.25 21.97
N LEU A 164 -12.72 -0.31 21.56
CA LEU A 164 -12.32 -0.46 20.16
C LEU A 164 -12.21 -1.94 19.77
N ILE A 165 -11.49 -2.73 20.56
CA ILE A 165 -11.17 -4.10 20.22
C ILE A 165 -12.43 -4.96 20.09
N ASP A 166 -12.49 -5.75 19.01
CA ASP A 166 -13.61 -6.62 18.63
C ASP A 166 -14.95 -5.89 18.34
N HIS A 167 -14.91 -4.56 18.22
CA HIS A 167 -16.08 -3.78 17.81
C HIS A 167 -15.93 -3.29 16.37
N SER A 168 -17.05 -3.21 15.66
CA SER A 168 -17.05 -2.68 14.29
C SER A 168 -17.05 -1.15 14.31
N PHE A 169 -16.46 -0.56 13.28
CA PHE A 169 -16.46 0.90 13.13
C PHE A 169 -17.87 1.46 13.13
N GLY A 170 -18.78 0.85 12.34
CA GLY A 170 -20.18 1.30 12.27
C GLY A 170 -20.96 1.18 13.56
N SER A 171 -20.50 0.36 14.54
CA SER A 171 -21.11 0.30 15.88
C SER A 171 -20.64 1.42 16.79
N LEU A 172 -19.46 1.99 16.54
CA LEU A 172 -18.82 3.01 17.39
C LEU A 172 -19.04 4.43 16.86
N PHE A 173 -19.08 4.58 15.54
CA PHE A 173 -19.11 5.88 14.87
C PHE A 173 -20.32 6.00 13.93
N ALA A 174 -21.02 7.13 14.01
CA ALA A 174 -22.25 7.33 13.26
C ALA A 174 -22.05 7.58 11.74
N ASN A 175 -20.87 8.04 11.33
CA ASN A 175 -20.61 8.50 9.97
C ASN A 175 -19.36 7.86 9.40
N MET A 176 -19.54 6.73 8.72
CA MET A 176 -18.46 6.12 7.95
C MET A 176 -18.27 6.86 6.64
N ASP A 177 -17.09 7.42 6.41
CA ASP A 177 -16.76 7.98 5.12
C ASP A 177 -16.33 6.86 4.14
N ALA A 178 -17.06 6.77 3.03
CA ALA A 178 -16.87 5.74 2.02
C ALA A 178 -15.45 5.70 1.43
N LYS A 179 -14.69 6.80 1.48
CA LYS A 179 -13.33 6.86 0.96
C LYS A 179 -12.35 6.01 1.77
N TRP A 180 -12.47 6.00 3.10
CA TRP A 180 -11.66 5.17 3.99
C TRP A 180 -11.95 3.69 3.72
N LEU A 181 -13.24 3.34 3.71
CA LEU A 181 -13.69 1.98 3.43
C LEU A 181 -13.17 1.45 2.08
N ARG A 182 -13.23 2.27 1.01
CA ARG A 182 -12.72 1.89 -0.32
C ARG A 182 -11.21 1.74 -0.36
N SER A 183 -10.48 2.54 0.38
CA SER A 183 -9.03 2.43 0.45
C SER A 183 -8.58 1.16 1.18
N TYR A 184 -9.23 0.84 2.30
CA TYR A 184 -8.96 -0.39 3.04
C TYR A 184 -9.37 -1.64 2.24
N GLU A 185 -10.51 -1.59 1.56
CA GLU A 185 -10.94 -2.63 0.60
C GLU A 185 -9.88 -2.90 -0.46
N ARG A 186 -9.28 -1.85 -1.04
CA ARG A 186 -8.21 -1.99 -2.03
C ARG A 186 -6.95 -2.62 -1.44
N ALA A 187 -6.55 -2.21 -0.24
CA ALA A 187 -5.42 -2.81 0.44
C ALA A 187 -5.62 -4.32 0.63
N VAL A 188 -6.82 -4.72 1.08
CA VAL A 188 -7.15 -6.14 1.35
C VAL A 188 -7.36 -6.95 0.07
N LEU A 189 -8.14 -6.44 -0.90
CA LEU A 189 -8.48 -7.21 -2.09
C LEU A 189 -7.37 -7.26 -3.15
N TYR A 190 -6.51 -6.24 -3.19
CA TYR A 190 -5.49 -6.11 -4.23
C TYR A 190 -4.05 -6.13 -3.69
N GLY A 191 -3.86 -6.26 -2.37
CA GLY A 191 -2.54 -6.26 -1.76
C GLY A 191 -1.81 -4.91 -1.89
N GLU A 192 -2.54 -3.81 -2.06
CA GLU A 192 -1.95 -2.49 -2.27
C GLU A 192 -1.53 -1.85 -0.94
N MET A 193 -0.37 -1.21 -0.93
CA MET A 193 -0.03 -0.23 0.10
C MET A 193 -0.47 1.14 -0.40
N LEU A 194 -1.33 1.81 0.36
CA LEU A 194 -1.92 3.09 -0.01
C LEU A 194 -1.63 4.15 1.04
N GLU A 195 -1.36 5.37 0.60
CA GLU A 195 -1.33 6.56 1.45
C GLU A 195 -2.56 7.41 1.14
N ILE A 196 -3.27 7.77 2.20
CA ILE A 196 -4.47 8.60 2.14
C ILE A 196 -4.22 9.81 3.01
N PHE A 197 -4.54 10.99 2.48
CA PHE A 197 -4.52 12.24 3.24
C PHE A 197 -5.88 12.89 3.10
N ASP A 198 -6.64 12.91 4.19
CA ASP A 198 -7.96 13.50 4.17
C ASP A 198 -8.46 13.89 5.57
N TYR A 199 -9.54 14.68 5.60
CA TYR A 199 -10.24 15.03 6.82
C TYR A 199 -11.05 13.83 7.34
N SER A 200 -10.92 13.53 8.62
CA SER A 200 -11.70 12.53 9.35
C SER A 200 -12.70 13.24 10.27
N PRO A 201 -14.00 13.15 9.97
CA PRO A 201 -15.04 13.77 10.79
C PRO A 201 -15.12 13.18 12.22
N GLU A 202 -14.74 11.91 12.37
CA GLU A 202 -14.80 11.16 13.61
C GLU A 202 -13.89 11.75 14.67
N VAL A 203 -12.71 12.16 14.27
CA VAL A 203 -11.68 12.75 15.15
C VAL A 203 -11.53 14.26 14.97
N ASP A 204 -12.33 14.86 14.07
CA ASP A 204 -12.33 16.30 13.75
C ASP A 204 -10.93 16.83 13.40
N THR A 205 -10.20 16.07 12.57
CA THR A 205 -8.85 16.46 12.10
C THR A 205 -8.49 15.86 10.75
N TYR A 206 -7.43 16.38 10.16
CA TYR A 206 -6.83 15.76 8.98
C TYR A 206 -5.90 14.64 9.39
N LEU A 207 -6.09 13.49 8.76
CA LEU A 207 -5.26 12.31 8.96
C LEU A 207 -4.44 12.02 7.70
N LYS A 208 -3.17 11.65 7.90
CA LYS A 208 -2.39 10.88 6.94
C LYS A 208 -2.46 9.43 7.38
N VAL A 209 -3.00 8.57 6.54
CA VAL A 209 -3.13 7.14 6.81
C VAL A 209 -2.34 6.37 5.77
N THR A 210 -1.46 5.50 6.25
CA THR A 210 -0.84 4.46 5.42
C THR A 210 -1.52 3.15 5.74
N CYS A 211 -2.17 2.53 4.75
CA CYS A 211 -2.80 1.23 4.88
C CYS A 211 -2.12 0.18 4.01
N PHE A 212 -2.04 -1.05 4.52
CA PHE A 212 -1.34 -2.15 3.88
C PHE A 212 -1.95 -3.49 4.33
N PRO A 213 -1.90 -4.54 3.48
CA PRO A 213 -2.42 -5.85 3.87
C PRO A 213 -1.58 -6.48 4.99
N THR A 214 -2.24 -7.15 5.93
CA THR A 214 -1.62 -7.91 7.02
C THR A 214 -1.95 -9.40 6.91
N PHE A 215 -3.11 -9.82 7.40
CA PHE A 215 -3.61 -11.19 7.24
C PHE A 215 -4.70 -11.26 6.15
N ALA A 216 -5.16 -12.47 5.86
CA ALA A 216 -6.28 -12.66 4.94
C ALA A 216 -7.53 -11.90 5.42
N GLY A 217 -8.02 -10.97 4.62
CA GLY A 217 -9.16 -10.13 4.98
C GLY A 217 -8.83 -8.94 5.90
N HIS A 218 -7.55 -8.73 6.24
CA HIS A 218 -7.10 -7.72 7.18
C HIS A 218 -6.27 -6.62 6.54
N CYS A 219 -6.31 -5.44 7.16
CA CYS A 219 -5.54 -4.26 6.78
C CYS A 219 -4.90 -3.63 8.02
N GLY A 220 -3.58 -3.47 7.99
CA GLY A 220 -2.86 -2.63 8.95
C GLY A 220 -2.97 -1.16 8.56
N CYS A 221 -3.26 -0.30 9.52
CA CYS A 221 -3.36 1.15 9.30
C CYS A 221 -2.47 1.91 10.27
N ILE A 222 -1.55 2.71 9.74
CA ILE A 222 -0.77 3.69 10.51
C ILE A 222 -1.40 5.06 10.29
N LEU A 223 -1.81 5.73 11.37
CA LEU A 223 -2.50 7.00 11.30
C LEU A 223 -1.67 8.10 11.97
N PHE A 224 -1.53 9.22 11.30
CA PHE A 224 -0.89 10.42 11.81
C PHE A 224 -1.90 11.56 11.82
N ASN A 225 -2.10 12.16 12.98
CA ASN A 225 -2.74 13.47 13.06
C ASN A 225 -1.78 14.49 12.45
N VAL A 226 -2.21 15.20 11.42
CA VAL A 226 -1.35 16.11 10.67
C VAL A 226 -0.92 17.32 11.52
N GLN A 227 -1.75 17.76 12.46
CA GLN A 227 -1.40 18.87 13.36
C GLN A 227 -0.28 18.45 14.32
N ASP A 228 -0.43 17.29 14.98
CA ASP A 228 0.60 16.76 15.88
C ASP A 228 1.91 16.46 15.11
N PHE A 229 1.79 15.97 13.88
CA PHE A 229 2.94 15.70 13.01
C PHE A 229 3.66 17.00 12.58
N ALA A 230 2.89 18.04 12.25
CA ALA A 230 3.45 19.33 11.86
C ALA A 230 4.19 20.05 13.01
N GLU A 231 3.74 19.84 14.24
CA GLU A 231 4.39 20.37 15.45
C GLU A 231 5.67 19.60 15.81
N ALA A 232 5.69 18.27 15.56
CA ALA A 232 6.79 17.39 15.91
C ALA A 232 7.88 17.29 14.83
N HIS A 233 7.57 17.57 13.57
CA HIS A 233 8.44 17.31 12.42
C HIS A 233 8.47 18.51 11.46
N THR A 234 9.63 18.70 10.82
CA THR A 234 9.73 19.63 9.70
C THR A 234 9.04 19.03 8.48
N LEU A 235 7.88 19.56 8.10
CA LEU A 235 7.16 19.13 6.92
C LEU A 235 7.99 19.33 5.65
N THR A 236 7.95 18.36 4.75
CA THR A 236 8.50 18.51 3.40
C THR A 236 7.71 19.56 2.61
N ASP A 237 8.30 20.11 1.56
CA ASP A 237 7.64 21.14 0.74
C ASP A 237 6.38 20.57 0.03
N SER A 238 6.36 19.27 -0.30
CA SER A 238 5.18 18.58 -0.85
C SER A 238 4.05 18.48 0.18
N GLU A 239 4.36 18.14 1.43
CA GLU A 239 3.38 18.06 2.51
C GLU A 239 2.81 19.45 2.84
N LYS A 240 3.66 20.47 2.87
CA LYS A 240 3.23 21.89 3.02
C LYS A 240 2.31 22.33 1.88
N ALA A 241 2.66 22.01 0.62
CA ALA A 241 1.86 22.35 -0.54
C ALA A 241 0.50 21.65 -0.51
N MET A 242 0.44 20.37 -0.12
CA MET A 242 -0.80 19.62 0.03
C MET A 242 -1.70 20.21 1.12
N ILE A 243 -1.13 20.56 2.28
CA ILE A 243 -1.85 21.22 3.37
C ILE A 243 -2.41 22.59 2.92
N MET A 244 -1.63 23.38 2.20
CA MET A 244 -2.08 24.66 1.64
C MET A 244 -3.18 24.47 0.58
N TYR A 245 -3.06 23.47 -0.27
CA TYR A 245 -4.08 23.15 -1.30
C TYR A 245 -5.42 22.76 -0.69
N LEU A 246 -5.40 22.01 0.42
CA LEU A 246 -6.60 21.62 1.16
C LEU A 246 -7.18 22.72 2.06
N GLY A 247 -6.58 23.93 2.05
CA GLY A 247 -7.07 25.07 2.83
C GLY A 247 -6.86 24.95 4.34
N ILE A 248 -5.99 24.05 4.78
CA ILE A 248 -5.67 23.88 6.20
C ILE A 248 -4.75 25.03 6.63
N SER A 249 -5.22 25.88 7.51
CA SER A 249 -4.40 26.89 8.17
C SER A 249 -3.63 26.25 9.32
N LEU A 250 -2.36 25.86 9.07
CA LEU A 250 -1.45 25.46 10.12
C LEU A 250 -1.14 26.66 11.01
N GLY A 251 -1.76 26.69 12.17
CA GLY A 251 -1.34 27.57 13.26
C GLY A 251 -1.74 29.02 13.09
N ARG A 252 -2.99 29.35 13.33
CA ARG A 252 -3.39 30.59 13.98
C ARG A 252 -4.32 30.23 15.13
N ASN A 253 -3.73 29.71 16.20
CA ASN A 253 -4.33 29.88 17.50
C ASN A 253 -4.23 31.35 17.87
N ARG A 254 -5.35 32.02 17.89
CA ARG A 254 -5.57 33.21 18.70
C ARG A 254 -6.29 32.79 19.96
#